data_8bddaa3bacc7776e498c803939ee333b
#
_entry.id   8bddaa3bacc7776e498c803939ee333b
#
_cell.length_a   1.000
_cell.length_b   1.000
_cell.length_c   1.000
_cell.angle_alpha   90.00
_cell.angle_beta   90.00
_cell.angle_gamma   90.00
#
_symmetry.space_group_name_H-M   'P 1'
#
loop_
_entity.id
_entity.type
_entity.pdbx_description
1 polymer ?
#
loop_
_entity_poly.entity_id
_entity_poly.type
_entity_poly.pdbx_seq_one_letter_code
_entity_poly.pdbx_strand_id
1 'polypeptide(L)'
;MKPFERLTTDLHIHTISSGHAFSTVNEIALEASNKGLELIGLADHGPALPGAPQRFFFVCLGFIPETLHGVRVLRGVEANIIGKGGVDLSDTILKQLDFALAGFHDYCGYAGTDVDENTQALITVMRNPLVRGITHPGNPKFPIDHIAVLKEAAKTGTAIEINNASFVSSRKGSVENCREIAALCSRYDVPVMINSDAHIAQTVGELDAALQVVREAGVEWEQVVNRSMESTLQFLGLEH
;
A
#
# COMPACT_ATOMS: atom_id res chain seq x y z
N MET A 1 -21.70 -15.11 5.97
CA MET A 1 -20.75 -14.14 5.36
C MET A 1 -21.59 -13.01 4.79
N LYS A 2 -21.30 -11.77 5.15
CA LYS A 2 -21.86 -10.62 4.43
C LYS A 2 -21.29 -10.63 3.01
N PRO A 3 -22.05 -10.23 1.98
CA PRO A 3 -21.50 -10.13 0.63
C PRO A 3 -20.38 -9.07 0.64
N PHE A 4 -19.28 -9.36 -0.03
CA PHE A 4 -18.25 -8.36 -0.31
C PHE A 4 -18.91 -7.26 -1.14
N GLU A 5 -19.03 -6.09 -0.54
CA GLU A 5 -19.50 -4.89 -1.20
C GLU A 5 -18.40 -4.33 -2.11
N ARG A 6 -18.72 -3.29 -2.85
CA ARG A 6 -17.73 -2.58 -3.66
C ARG A 6 -16.77 -1.81 -2.75
N LEU A 7 -15.47 -1.90 -3.02
CA LEU A 7 -14.48 -1.02 -2.39
C LEU A 7 -14.68 0.42 -2.88
N THR A 8 -14.65 1.36 -1.96
CA THR A 8 -14.80 2.80 -2.27
C THR A 8 -13.52 3.60 -1.98
N THR A 9 -12.43 2.91 -1.66
CA THR A 9 -11.14 3.54 -1.37
C THR A 9 -9.99 2.82 -2.08
N ASP A 10 -8.92 3.58 -2.40
CA ASP A 10 -7.68 3.09 -2.97
C ASP A 10 -6.52 3.87 -2.36
N LEU A 11 -5.66 3.21 -1.58
CA LEU A 11 -4.60 3.85 -0.79
C LEU A 11 -3.21 3.78 -1.43
N HIS A 12 -3.08 3.19 -2.62
CA HIS A 12 -1.77 3.02 -3.25
C HIS A 12 -1.84 3.51 -4.70
N ILE A 13 -1.58 4.81 -4.84
CA ILE A 13 -1.67 5.52 -6.12
C ILE A 13 -0.44 6.43 -6.26
N HIS A 14 0.22 6.37 -7.41
CA HIS A 14 1.39 7.18 -7.74
C HIS A 14 1.03 8.34 -8.64
N THR A 15 1.62 9.50 -8.36
CA THR A 15 1.55 10.69 -9.22
C THR A 15 2.79 10.79 -10.11
N ILE A 16 2.78 11.73 -11.03
CA ILE A 16 3.95 12.07 -11.86
C ILE A 16 5.22 12.33 -11.03
N SER A 17 5.08 12.63 -9.74
CA SER A 17 6.21 12.87 -8.83
C SER A 17 7.02 11.60 -8.55
N SER A 18 6.46 10.41 -8.70
CA SER A 18 7.18 9.13 -8.58
C SER A 18 8.22 8.90 -9.71
N GLY A 19 8.21 9.76 -10.75
CA GLY A 19 9.19 9.73 -11.84
C GLY A 19 8.92 8.70 -12.94
N HIS A 20 8.04 7.74 -12.70
CA HIS A 20 7.61 6.72 -13.66
C HIS A 20 6.09 6.47 -13.66
N ALA A 21 5.33 7.36 -13.04
CA ALA A 21 3.88 7.46 -13.17
C ALA A 21 3.53 8.68 -14.05
N PHE A 22 2.29 8.74 -14.56
CA PHE A 22 1.97 9.59 -15.71
C PHE A 22 0.76 10.50 -15.50
N SER A 23 0.26 10.63 -14.27
CA SER A 23 -0.89 11.50 -13.97
C SER A 23 -0.64 12.43 -12.79
N THR A 24 -1.25 13.59 -12.85
CA THR A 24 -1.25 14.57 -11.78
C THR A 24 -2.28 14.22 -10.71
N VAL A 25 -2.14 14.79 -9.49
CA VAL A 25 -3.11 14.64 -8.41
C VAL A 25 -4.54 14.99 -8.87
N ASN A 26 -4.68 16.05 -9.70
CA ASN A 26 -5.99 16.49 -10.17
C ASN A 26 -6.65 15.50 -11.15
N GLU A 27 -5.88 14.90 -12.06
CA GLU A 27 -6.37 13.86 -12.98
C GLU A 27 -6.76 12.59 -12.21
N ILE A 28 -5.95 12.19 -11.22
CA ILE A 28 -6.22 11.05 -10.34
C ILE A 28 -7.53 11.25 -9.57
N ALA A 29 -7.70 12.41 -8.91
CA ALA A 29 -8.90 12.70 -8.13
C ALA A 29 -10.16 12.79 -9.00
N LEU A 30 -10.04 13.36 -10.21
CA LEU A 30 -11.16 13.41 -11.18
C LEU A 30 -11.58 12.00 -11.59
N GLU A 31 -10.62 11.12 -11.93
CA GLU A 31 -10.95 9.75 -12.34
C GLU A 31 -11.49 8.92 -11.17
N ALA A 32 -10.95 9.10 -9.95
CA ALA A 32 -11.49 8.51 -8.73
C ALA A 32 -12.97 8.89 -8.51
N SER A 33 -13.29 10.17 -8.70
CA SER A 33 -14.67 10.68 -8.64
C SER A 33 -15.56 10.03 -9.69
N ASN A 34 -15.12 9.97 -10.95
CA ASN A 34 -15.84 9.32 -12.06
C ASN A 34 -16.14 7.84 -11.76
N LYS A 35 -15.21 7.17 -11.11
CA LYS A 35 -15.34 5.76 -10.69
C LYS A 35 -16.07 5.60 -9.35
N GLY A 36 -16.53 6.69 -8.71
CA GLY A 36 -17.28 6.67 -7.46
C GLY A 36 -16.47 6.19 -6.26
N LEU A 37 -15.16 6.47 -6.24
CA LEU A 37 -14.36 6.35 -5.03
C LEU A 37 -14.67 7.52 -4.08
N GLU A 38 -14.69 7.24 -2.80
CA GLU A 38 -14.91 8.23 -1.73
C GLU A 38 -13.59 8.79 -1.20
N LEU A 39 -12.54 7.96 -1.25
CA LEU A 39 -11.23 8.30 -0.70
C LEU A 39 -10.11 7.69 -1.53
N ILE A 40 -9.05 8.47 -1.75
CA ILE A 40 -7.79 8.02 -2.35
C ILE A 40 -6.60 8.36 -1.46
N GLY A 41 -5.58 7.53 -1.49
CA GLY A 41 -4.28 7.77 -0.86
C GLY A 41 -3.20 7.97 -1.91
N LEU A 42 -2.54 9.12 -1.88
CA LEU A 42 -1.34 9.36 -2.69
C LEU A 42 -0.16 8.71 -1.99
N ALA A 43 0.52 7.80 -2.66
CA ALA A 43 1.61 7.01 -2.11
C ALA A 43 2.85 7.04 -3.02
N ASP A 44 3.25 8.25 -3.44
CA ASP A 44 4.48 8.40 -4.23
C ASP A 44 5.67 7.75 -3.53
N HIS A 45 6.59 7.18 -4.32
CA HIS A 45 7.78 6.52 -3.78
C HIS A 45 8.66 7.45 -2.96
N GLY A 46 9.23 6.92 -1.89
CA GLY A 46 10.25 7.60 -1.11
C GLY A 46 11.53 7.90 -1.90
N PRO A 47 12.40 8.78 -1.38
CA PRO A 47 13.50 9.39 -2.13
C PRO A 47 14.67 8.45 -2.50
N ALA A 48 14.70 7.21 -2.02
CA ALA A 48 15.74 6.26 -2.41
C ALA A 48 15.54 5.69 -3.81
N LEU A 49 14.31 5.70 -4.34
CA LEU A 49 14.04 5.23 -5.70
C LEU A 49 14.52 6.27 -6.72
N PRO A 50 15.31 5.87 -7.73
CA PRO A 50 15.77 6.79 -8.79
C PRO A 50 14.58 7.44 -9.53
N GLY A 51 14.56 8.76 -9.60
CA GLY A 51 13.49 9.53 -10.21
C GLY A 51 12.36 9.93 -9.26
N ALA A 52 12.30 9.35 -8.06
CA ALA A 52 11.32 9.72 -7.04
C ALA A 52 11.61 11.11 -6.44
N PRO A 53 10.60 11.73 -5.79
CA PRO A 53 10.74 13.07 -5.27
C PRO A 53 11.69 13.14 -4.06
N GLN A 54 12.30 14.30 -3.87
CA GLN A 54 13.14 14.56 -2.71
C GLN A 54 12.31 14.64 -1.42
N ARG A 55 12.97 14.50 -0.27
CA ARG A 55 12.34 14.58 1.07
C ARG A 55 11.47 15.80 1.28
N PHE A 56 11.85 16.95 0.72
CA PHE A 56 11.10 18.19 0.85
C PHE A 56 9.71 18.14 0.18
N PHE A 57 9.53 17.32 -0.85
CA PHE A 57 8.23 17.08 -1.47
C PHE A 57 7.20 16.59 -0.44
N PHE A 58 7.58 15.62 0.39
CA PHE A 58 6.69 15.04 1.41
C PHE A 58 6.33 16.06 2.51
N VAL A 59 7.23 16.96 2.84
CA VAL A 59 6.93 18.10 3.76
C VAL A 59 5.90 19.06 3.15
N CYS A 60 5.88 19.17 1.82
CA CYS A 60 4.98 20.08 1.10
C CYS A 60 3.61 19.48 0.75
N LEU A 61 3.36 18.19 1.02
CA LEU A 61 2.07 17.54 0.68
C LEU A 61 0.86 18.22 1.33
N GLY A 62 1.06 18.96 2.44
CA GLY A 62 0.02 19.77 3.06
C GLY A 62 -0.58 20.87 2.17
N PHE A 63 0.03 21.20 1.02
CA PHE A 63 -0.56 22.10 0.04
C PHE A 63 -1.68 21.45 -0.80
N ILE A 64 -1.75 20.11 -0.82
CA ILE A 64 -2.82 19.39 -1.49
C ILE A 64 -4.10 19.53 -0.65
N PRO A 65 -5.21 20.02 -1.23
CA PRO A 65 -6.48 20.07 -0.52
C PRO A 65 -6.92 18.70 -0.02
N GLU A 66 -7.62 18.67 1.11
CA GLU A 66 -8.15 17.42 1.68
C GLU A 66 -9.23 16.77 0.81
N THR A 67 -9.88 17.56 -0.04
CA THR A 67 -10.92 17.07 -0.95
C THR A 67 -10.71 17.67 -2.33
N LEU A 68 -10.72 16.83 -3.36
CA LEU A 68 -10.67 17.21 -4.77
C LEU A 68 -11.78 16.45 -5.52
N HIS A 69 -12.55 17.15 -6.35
CA HIS A 69 -13.67 16.58 -7.11
C HIS A 69 -14.67 15.76 -6.27
N GLY A 70 -14.82 16.10 -4.98
CA GLY A 70 -15.70 15.38 -4.06
C GLY A 70 -15.07 14.11 -3.44
N VAL A 71 -13.80 13.81 -3.75
CA VAL A 71 -13.06 12.67 -3.20
C VAL A 71 -12.12 13.14 -2.09
N ARG A 72 -12.11 12.48 -0.95
CA ARG A 72 -11.13 12.71 0.12
C ARG A 72 -9.74 12.27 -0.36
N VAL A 73 -8.73 13.12 -0.15
CA VAL A 73 -7.34 12.84 -0.54
C VAL A 73 -6.48 12.71 0.70
N LEU A 74 -5.91 11.54 0.91
CA LEU A 74 -4.90 11.31 1.95
C LEU A 74 -3.50 11.48 1.36
N ARG A 75 -2.63 12.12 2.14
CA ARG A 75 -1.26 12.46 1.78
C ARG A 75 -0.31 11.48 2.45
N GLY A 76 0.17 10.53 1.69
CA GLY A 76 1.02 9.46 2.19
C GLY A 76 2.32 9.29 1.43
N VAL A 77 2.92 8.14 1.62
CA VAL A 77 4.14 7.70 0.95
C VAL A 77 4.13 6.18 0.81
N GLU A 78 4.65 5.67 -0.29
CA GLU A 78 5.21 4.34 -0.36
C GLU A 78 6.73 4.43 -0.11
N ALA A 79 7.11 4.27 1.17
CA ALA A 79 8.51 4.33 1.58
C ALA A 79 9.28 3.11 1.10
N ASN A 80 10.49 3.31 0.63
CA ASN A 80 11.35 2.21 0.23
C ASN A 80 12.03 1.60 1.46
N ILE A 81 11.99 0.27 1.56
CA ILE A 81 12.75 -0.45 2.57
C ILE A 81 14.23 -0.43 2.18
N ILE A 82 15.06 0.09 3.07
CA ILE A 82 16.50 0.24 2.87
C ILE A 82 17.28 -0.48 3.98
N GLY A 83 18.42 -1.03 3.64
CA GLY A 83 19.26 -1.72 4.61
C GLY A 83 18.50 -2.83 5.37
N LYS A 84 18.76 -2.93 6.67
CA LYS A 84 18.22 -4.01 7.53
C LYS A 84 16.84 -3.67 8.15
N GLY A 85 15.94 -3.03 7.39
CA GLY A 85 14.58 -2.72 7.84
C GLY A 85 14.38 -1.28 8.29
N GLY A 86 15.18 -0.35 7.78
CA GLY A 86 14.87 1.08 7.78
C GLY A 86 14.02 1.44 6.57
N VAL A 87 13.36 2.58 6.62
CA VAL A 87 12.71 3.22 5.49
C VAL A 87 13.43 4.53 5.14
N ASP A 88 13.30 4.96 3.91
CA ASP A 88 14.07 6.09 3.35
C ASP A 88 13.55 7.49 3.72
N LEU A 89 12.49 7.57 4.53
CA LEU A 89 12.04 8.79 5.19
C LEU A 89 12.20 8.69 6.71
N SER A 90 12.53 9.81 7.33
CA SER A 90 12.65 9.89 8.80
C SER A 90 11.27 9.92 9.46
N ASP A 91 11.18 9.45 10.70
CA ASP A 91 9.97 9.53 11.51
C ASP A 91 9.41 10.95 11.64
N THR A 92 10.28 11.98 11.61
CA THR A 92 9.85 13.38 11.62
C THR A 92 9.01 13.74 10.42
N ILE A 93 9.33 13.20 9.24
CA ILE A 93 8.54 13.42 8.01
C ILE A 93 7.32 12.50 8.03
N LEU A 94 7.48 11.21 8.36
CA LEU A 94 6.37 10.27 8.40
C LEU A 94 5.21 10.75 9.31
N LYS A 95 5.51 11.39 10.43
CA LYS A 95 4.52 11.98 11.36
C LYS A 95 3.73 13.16 10.78
N GLN A 96 4.16 13.74 9.68
CA GLN A 96 3.46 14.85 9.00
C GLN A 96 2.53 14.35 7.90
N LEU A 97 2.59 13.05 7.58
CA LEU A 97 1.76 12.39 6.57
C LEU A 97 0.53 11.77 7.22
N ASP A 98 -0.52 11.60 6.43
CA ASP A 98 -1.75 10.93 6.87
C ASP A 98 -1.51 9.42 7.05
N PHE A 99 -0.60 8.82 6.24
CA PHE A 99 -0.20 7.41 6.35
C PHE A 99 1.16 7.15 5.68
N ALA A 100 1.77 6.02 6.02
CA ALA A 100 2.91 5.49 5.28
C ALA A 100 2.72 4.00 5.01
N LEU A 101 2.96 3.60 3.77
CA LEU A 101 3.16 2.24 3.33
C LEU A 101 4.66 1.99 3.17
N ALA A 102 5.08 0.74 3.17
CA ALA A 102 6.47 0.38 2.92
C ALA A 102 6.60 -0.87 2.06
N GLY A 103 7.52 -0.87 1.11
CA GLY A 103 7.77 -2.00 0.24
C GLY A 103 9.22 -2.12 -0.21
N PHE A 104 9.55 -3.27 -0.77
CA PHE A 104 10.84 -3.51 -1.43
C PHE A 104 10.77 -3.05 -2.87
N HIS A 105 11.76 -2.26 -3.28
CA HIS A 105 11.90 -1.79 -4.64
C HIS A 105 13.32 -1.95 -5.16
N ASP A 106 13.42 -2.11 -6.49
CA ASP A 106 14.70 -2.11 -7.18
C ASP A 106 15.41 -0.76 -7.05
N TYR A 107 16.72 -0.81 -7.14
CA TYR A 107 17.57 0.38 -7.17
C TYR A 107 17.57 1.25 -5.90
N CYS A 108 16.91 0.83 -4.81
CA CYS A 108 16.88 1.55 -3.54
C CYS A 108 18.07 1.20 -2.60
N GLY A 109 19.11 0.57 -3.12
CA GLY A 109 20.30 0.21 -2.35
C GLY A 109 20.14 -1.03 -1.46
N TYR A 110 19.04 -1.79 -1.62
CA TYR A 110 18.77 -3.05 -0.95
C TYR A 110 18.80 -4.20 -1.98
N ALA A 111 19.62 -5.22 -1.76
CA ALA A 111 19.78 -6.32 -2.71
C ALA A 111 18.61 -7.32 -2.68
N GLY A 112 18.10 -7.63 -1.49
CA GLY A 112 16.84 -8.33 -1.30
C GLY A 112 16.76 -9.77 -1.82
N THR A 113 17.88 -10.49 -1.88
CA THR A 113 17.91 -11.86 -2.46
C THR A 113 17.78 -12.98 -1.44
N ASP A 114 18.00 -12.69 -0.16
CA ASP A 114 17.98 -13.67 0.92
C ASP A 114 16.65 -13.62 1.67
N VAL A 115 16.02 -14.79 1.85
CA VAL A 115 14.70 -14.92 2.50
C VAL A 115 14.73 -14.42 3.94
N ASP A 116 15.77 -14.79 4.70
CA ASP A 116 15.87 -14.44 6.13
C ASP A 116 16.10 -12.93 6.28
N GLU A 117 16.99 -12.33 5.46
CA GLU A 117 17.23 -10.89 5.48
C GLU A 117 15.96 -10.10 5.14
N ASN A 118 15.25 -10.49 4.08
CA ASN A 118 14.01 -9.84 3.66
C ASN A 118 12.93 -9.96 4.75
N THR A 119 12.78 -11.13 5.34
CA THR A 119 11.83 -11.39 6.42
C THR A 119 12.13 -10.51 7.63
N GLN A 120 13.39 -10.45 8.07
CA GLN A 120 13.80 -9.62 9.20
C GLN A 120 13.65 -8.12 8.91
N ALA A 121 13.91 -7.68 7.68
CA ALA A 121 13.69 -6.30 7.27
C ALA A 121 12.20 -5.91 7.38
N LEU A 122 11.28 -6.74 6.87
CA LEU A 122 9.83 -6.51 7.00
C LEU A 122 9.37 -6.51 8.47
N ILE A 123 9.83 -7.49 9.26
CA ILE A 123 9.52 -7.55 10.70
C ILE A 123 9.98 -6.26 11.40
N THR A 124 11.16 -5.76 11.06
CA THR A 124 11.68 -4.52 11.66
C THR A 124 10.85 -3.31 11.25
N VAL A 125 10.49 -3.20 9.97
CA VAL A 125 9.65 -2.11 9.45
C VAL A 125 8.27 -2.10 10.09
N MET A 126 7.61 -3.26 10.23
CA MET A 126 6.29 -3.38 10.85
C MET A 126 6.26 -2.98 12.35
N ARG A 127 7.41 -2.98 13.02
CA ARG A 127 7.52 -2.48 14.41
C ARG A 127 7.54 -0.96 14.51
N ASN A 128 7.72 -0.26 13.40
CA ASN A 128 7.52 1.19 13.37
C ASN A 128 6.02 1.49 13.25
N PRO A 129 5.39 2.08 14.29
CA PRO A 129 3.94 2.33 14.29
C PRO A 129 3.50 3.37 13.27
N LEU A 130 4.43 4.10 12.65
CA LEU A 130 4.14 5.05 11.58
C LEU A 130 3.92 4.35 10.22
N VAL A 131 4.40 3.11 10.06
CA VAL A 131 4.15 2.29 8.87
C VAL A 131 2.87 1.49 9.07
N ARG A 132 1.85 1.81 8.28
CA ARG A 132 0.51 1.23 8.42
C ARG A 132 0.29 0.01 7.53
N GLY A 133 1.08 -0.18 6.49
CA GLY A 133 0.94 -1.31 5.58
C GLY A 133 2.23 -1.69 4.86
N ILE A 134 2.31 -2.98 4.51
CA ILE A 134 3.38 -3.53 3.67
C ILE A 134 2.81 -3.73 2.26
N THR A 135 3.45 -3.11 1.27
CA THR A 135 3.03 -3.17 -0.13
C THR A 135 3.57 -4.40 -0.83
N HIS A 136 2.75 -4.97 -1.71
CA HIS A 136 3.07 -6.06 -2.64
C HIS A 136 4.09 -7.12 -2.15
N PRO A 137 3.94 -7.69 -0.93
CA PRO A 137 4.92 -8.62 -0.34
C PRO A 137 5.01 -9.96 -1.09
N GLY A 138 4.11 -10.22 -2.02
CA GLY A 138 4.15 -11.40 -2.89
C GLY A 138 5.15 -11.32 -4.04
N ASN A 139 5.94 -10.24 -4.16
CA ASN A 139 6.92 -10.07 -5.23
C ASN A 139 8.05 -11.12 -5.12
N PRO A 140 8.17 -12.07 -6.08
CA PRO A 140 9.15 -13.16 -5.99
C PRO A 140 10.60 -12.69 -6.07
N LYS A 141 10.84 -11.44 -6.46
CA LYS A 141 12.17 -10.85 -6.49
C LYS A 141 12.73 -10.62 -5.08
N PHE A 142 11.85 -10.41 -4.11
CA PHE A 142 12.19 -10.24 -2.70
C PHE A 142 11.52 -11.36 -1.89
N PRO A 143 12.03 -12.60 -1.96
CA PRO A 143 11.40 -13.74 -1.31
C PRO A 143 11.44 -13.59 0.21
N ILE A 144 10.35 -14.00 0.88
CA ILE A 144 10.14 -13.87 2.33
C ILE A 144 9.57 -15.16 2.93
N ASP A 145 9.74 -15.36 4.22
CA ASP A 145 8.95 -16.32 4.99
C ASP A 145 7.56 -15.72 5.25
N HIS A 146 6.58 -16.13 4.45
CA HIS A 146 5.20 -15.62 4.55
C HIS A 146 4.63 -15.83 5.96
N ILE A 147 4.88 -16.97 6.60
CA ILE A 147 4.32 -17.27 7.93
C ILE A 147 4.90 -16.34 9.00
N ALA A 148 6.22 -16.12 8.99
CA ALA A 148 6.88 -15.24 9.94
C ALA A 148 6.41 -13.79 9.79
N VAL A 149 6.31 -13.30 8.53
CA VAL A 149 5.84 -11.95 8.22
C VAL A 149 4.38 -11.76 8.66
N LEU A 150 3.49 -12.70 8.33
CA LEU A 150 2.06 -12.56 8.65
C LEU A 150 1.80 -12.65 10.17
N LYS A 151 2.56 -13.45 10.90
CA LYS A 151 2.48 -13.49 12.37
C LYS A 151 2.93 -12.16 13.01
N GLU A 152 3.96 -11.51 12.49
CA GLU A 152 4.35 -10.19 12.99
C GLU A 152 3.32 -9.12 12.59
N ALA A 153 2.77 -9.18 11.37
CA ALA A 153 1.70 -8.29 10.92
C ALA A 153 0.46 -8.37 11.83
N ALA A 154 0.02 -9.58 12.18
CA ALA A 154 -1.08 -9.79 13.13
C ALA A 154 -0.79 -9.17 14.52
N LYS A 155 0.46 -9.29 14.99
CA LYS A 155 0.89 -8.77 16.29
C LYS A 155 1.00 -7.25 16.33
N THR A 156 1.47 -6.63 15.23
CA THR A 156 1.66 -5.17 15.15
C THR A 156 0.41 -4.43 14.66
N GLY A 157 -0.56 -5.14 14.08
CA GLY A 157 -1.72 -4.56 13.43
C GLY A 157 -1.39 -3.88 12.09
N THR A 158 -0.22 -4.19 11.49
CA THR A 158 0.17 -3.68 10.18
C THR A 158 -0.62 -4.40 9.10
N ALA A 159 -1.24 -3.67 8.18
CA ALA A 159 -1.97 -4.29 7.09
C ALA A 159 -1.04 -4.87 6.01
N ILE A 160 -1.47 -5.96 5.41
CA ILE A 160 -0.77 -6.60 4.29
C ILE A 160 -1.54 -6.32 3.00
N GLU A 161 -0.83 -5.83 2.01
CA GLU A 161 -1.44 -5.51 0.73
C GLU A 161 -1.60 -6.74 -0.16
N ILE A 162 -2.80 -6.91 -0.70
CA ILE A 162 -3.07 -7.72 -1.88
C ILE A 162 -3.20 -6.75 -3.05
N ASN A 163 -2.10 -6.58 -3.76
CA ASN A 163 -1.90 -5.54 -4.78
C ASN A 163 -2.45 -5.99 -6.13
N ASN A 164 -3.36 -5.20 -6.71
CA ASN A 164 -4.02 -5.56 -7.96
C ASN A 164 -3.06 -5.61 -9.16
N ALA A 165 -2.09 -4.69 -9.25
CA ALA A 165 -1.13 -4.68 -10.34
C ALA A 165 -0.27 -5.96 -10.39
N SER A 166 -0.07 -6.64 -9.26
CA SER A 166 0.65 -7.93 -9.19
C SER A 166 -0.04 -9.07 -9.94
N PHE A 167 -1.33 -8.92 -10.28
CA PHE A 167 -2.09 -9.90 -11.06
C PHE A 167 -2.20 -9.54 -12.54
N VAL A 168 -2.14 -8.25 -12.87
CA VAL A 168 -2.52 -7.78 -14.21
C VAL A 168 -1.37 -7.16 -15.02
N SER A 169 -0.39 -6.51 -14.38
CA SER A 169 0.59 -5.70 -15.11
C SER A 169 2.03 -5.75 -14.60
N SER A 170 2.26 -6.10 -13.34
CA SER A 170 3.59 -6.01 -12.73
C SER A 170 4.00 -7.27 -11.96
N ARG A 171 5.26 -7.35 -11.53
CA ARG A 171 5.83 -8.38 -10.63
C ARG A 171 5.49 -9.81 -11.08
N LYS A 172 5.87 -10.16 -12.33
CA LYS A 172 5.64 -11.48 -12.90
C LYS A 172 6.04 -12.60 -11.93
N GLY A 173 5.12 -13.55 -11.69
CA GLY A 173 5.31 -14.67 -10.77
C GLY A 173 4.75 -14.42 -9.36
N SER A 174 4.14 -13.26 -9.08
CA SER A 174 3.56 -12.94 -7.77
C SER A 174 2.27 -13.70 -7.44
N VAL A 175 1.55 -14.20 -8.44
CA VAL A 175 0.16 -14.67 -8.28
C VAL A 175 0.02 -15.73 -7.19
N GLU A 176 0.88 -16.76 -7.20
CA GLU A 176 0.80 -17.85 -6.21
C GLU A 176 1.18 -17.36 -4.81
N ASN A 177 2.21 -16.50 -4.69
CA ASN A 177 2.58 -15.90 -3.42
C ASN A 177 1.44 -15.03 -2.86
N CYS A 178 0.79 -14.22 -3.70
CA CYS A 178 -0.34 -13.39 -3.29
C CYS A 178 -1.53 -14.23 -2.80
N ARG A 179 -1.81 -15.37 -3.44
CA ARG A 179 -2.85 -16.32 -3.00
C ARG A 179 -2.52 -16.95 -1.65
N GLU A 180 -1.27 -17.40 -1.48
CA GLU A 180 -0.81 -17.94 -0.21
C GLU A 180 -0.87 -16.90 0.91
N ILE A 181 -0.38 -15.68 0.65
CA ILE A 181 -0.43 -14.56 1.59
C ILE A 181 -1.87 -14.24 1.98
N ALA A 182 -2.80 -14.16 1.03
CA ALA A 182 -4.21 -13.93 1.33
C ALA A 182 -4.82 -15.03 2.21
N ALA A 183 -4.52 -16.31 1.93
CA ALA A 183 -4.98 -17.43 2.75
C ALA A 183 -4.39 -17.39 4.19
N LEU A 184 -3.13 -16.97 4.31
CA LEU A 184 -2.50 -16.78 5.62
C LEU A 184 -3.06 -15.57 6.36
N CYS A 185 -3.43 -14.48 5.67
CA CYS A 185 -4.12 -13.34 6.28
C CYS A 185 -5.46 -13.76 6.89
N SER A 186 -6.26 -14.54 6.16
CA SER A 186 -7.49 -15.13 6.70
C SER A 186 -7.21 -15.99 7.93
N ARG A 187 -6.20 -16.86 7.86
CA ARG A 187 -5.86 -17.80 8.94
C ARG A 187 -5.37 -17.12 10.23
N TYR A 188 -4.61 -16.04 10.11
CA TYR A 188 -3.97 -15.36 11.25
C TYR A 188 -4.69 -14.07 11.64
N ASP A 189 -5.85 -13.79 11.07
CA ASP A 189 -6.64 -12.56 11.31
C ASP A 189 -5.82 -11.28 11.10
N VAL A 190 -5.07 -11.25 9.98
CA VAL A 190 -4.22 -10.10 9.61
C VAL A 190 -5.06 -9.06 8.88
N PRO A 191 -4.93 -7.76 9.21
CA PRO A 191 -5.55 -6.70 8.42
C PRO A 191 -5.07 -6.72 6.96
N VAL A 192 -6.00 -6.58 6.01
CA VAL A 192 -5.71 -6.62 4.56
C VAL A 192 -6.03 -5.27 3.93
N MET A 193 -5.17 -4.80 3.02
CA MET A 193 -5.45 -3.71 2.09
C MET A 193 -5.55 -4.24 0.67
N ILE A 194 -6.49 -3.72 -0.10
CA ILE A 194 -6.63 -4.01 -1.53
C ILE A 194 -6.46 -2.70 -2.29
N ASN A 195 -5.40 -2.57 -3.06
CA ASN A 195 -5.07 -1.34 -3.77
C ASN A 195 -4.70 -1.60 -5.23
N SER A 196 -4.82 -0.55 -6.04
CA SER A 196 -4.54 -0.62 -7.48
C SER A 196 -3.06 -0.58 -7.81
N ASP A 197 -2.27 0.19 -7.06
CA ASP A 197 -0.90 0.58 -7.43
C ASP A 197 -0.87 1.33 -8.78
N ALA A 198 -1.85 2.24 -8.92
CA ALA A 198 -2.06 2.96 -10.16
C ALA A 198 -0.92 3.92 -10.47
N HIS A 199 -0.38 3.84 -11.68
CA HIS A 199 0.66 4.73 -12.23
C HIS A 199 0.11 5.67 -13.31
N ILE A 200 -1.17 5.57 -13.60
CA ILE A 200 -1.93 6.46 -14.49
C ILE A 200 -3.38 6.53 -13.99
N ALA A 201 -4.03 7.68 -14.15
CA ALA A 201 -5.37 7.92 -13.61
C ALA A 201 -6.39 6.85 -14.01
N GLN A 202 -6.34 6.36 -15.24
CA GLN A 202 -7.27 5.35 -15.76
C GLN A 202 -7.29 4.04 -14.97
N THR A 203 -6.20 3.70 -14.27
CA THR A 203 -6.11 2.45 -13.48
C THR A 203 -6.41 2.64 -12.00
N VAL A 204 -6.68 3.87 -11.54
CA VAL A 204 -7.14 4.17 -10.18
C VAL A 204 -8.43 3.39 -9.88
N GLY A 205 -8.48 2.71 -8.74
CA GLY A 205 -9.63 1.92 -8.35
C GLY A 205 -9.86 0.63 -9.15
N GLU A 206 -8.89 0.17 -9.95
CA GLU A 206 -8.91 -1.17 -10.53
C GLU A 206 -8.46 -2.19 -9.48
N LEU A 207 -9.42 -2.88 -8.87
CA LEU A 207 -9.21 -3.69 -7.67
C LEU A 207 -9.73 -5.13 -7.82
N ASP A 208 -10.35 -5.46 -8.94
CA ASP A 208 -11.17 -6.67 -9.12
C ASP A 208 -10.37 -7.97 -8.98
N ALA A 209 -9.16 -8.04 -9.55
CA ALA A 209 -8.34 -9.25 -9.49
C ALA A 209 -7.87 -9.54 -8.06
N ALA A 210 -7.43 -8.52 -7.32
CA ALA A 210 -7.03 -8.64 -5.93
C ALA A 210 -8.24 -8.97 -5.03
N LEU A 211 -9.38 -8.31 -5.25
CA LEU A 211 -10.62 -8.57 -4.53
C LEU A 211 -11.10 -10.01 -4.71
N GLN A 212 -10.99 -10.56 -5.92
CA GLN A 212 -11.32 -11.95 -6.17
C GLN A 212 -10.44 -12.90 -5.34
N VAL A 213 -9.14 -12.68 -5.31
CA VAL A 213 -8.19 -13.51 -4.53
C VAL A 213 -8.48 -13.44 -3.03
N VAL A 214 -8.78 -12.25 -2.51
CA VAL A 214 -9.14 -12.05 -1.09
C VAL A 214 -10.42 -12.81 -0.74
N ARG A 215 -11.43 -12.79 -1.62
CA ARG A 215 -12.67 -13.57 -1.48
C ARG A 215 -12.41 -15.07 -1.49
N GLU A 216 -11.65 -15.55 -2.47
CA GLU A 216 -11.33 -16.98 -2.63
C GLU A 216 -10.53 -17.51 -1.44
N ALA A 217 -9.69 -16.67 -0.83
CA ALA A 217 -8.91 -17.00 0.36
C ALA A 217 -9.72 -17.05 1.67
N GLY A 218 -11.00 -16.64 1.65
CA GLY A 218 -11.86 -16.63 2.83
C GLY A 218 -11.49 -15.55 3.85
N VAL A 219 -10.90 -14.45 3.41
CA VAL A 219 -10.67 -13.26 4.24
C VAL A 219 -12.04 -12.65 4.57
N GLU A 220 -12.30 -12.35 5.83
CA GLU A 220 -13.55 -11.70 6.22
C GLU A 220 -13.56 -10.23 5.75
N TRP A 221 -14.77 -9.73 5.41
CA TRP A 221 -14.89 -8.35 4.90
C TRP A 221 -14.39 -7.30 5.89
N GLU A 222 -14.54 -7.57 7.17
CA GLU A 222 -14.09 -6.73 8.27
C GLU A 222 -12.56 -6.64 8.39
N GLN A 223 -11.80 -7.64 7.90
CA GLN A 223 -10.34 -7.61 7.83
C GLN A 223 -9.83 -6.66 6.72
N VAL A 224 -10.67 -6.36 5.71
CA VAL A 224 -10.29 -5.41 4.66
C VAL A 224 -10.40 -3.99 5.19
N VAL A 225 -9.26 -3.41 5.58
CA VAL A 225 -9.21 -2.12 6.30
C VAL A 225 -9.59 -0.93 5.42
N ASN A 226 -9.40 -1.03 4.12
CA ASN A 226 -9.76 0.01 3.15
C ASN A 226 -11.03 -0.30 2.35
N ARG A 227 -12.00 -1.00 2.96
CA ARG A 227 -13.28 -1.33 2.32
C ARG A 227 -14.21 -0.13 2.12
N SER A 228 -14.09 0.89 2.97
CA SER A 228 -14.85 2.15 2.91
C SER A 228 -14.01 3.30 3.48
N MET A 229 -14.43 4.54 3.23
CA MET A 229 -13.77 5.71 3.83
C MET A 229 -13.75 5.62 5.36
N GLU A 230 -14.87 5.28 6.00
CA GLU A 230 -14.95 5.14 7.45
C GLU A 230 -13.94 4.12 8.00
N SER A 231 -13.91 2.91 7.45
CA SER A 231 -12.98 1.87 7.90
C SER A 231 -11.51 2.25 7.65
N THR A 232 -11.24 2.96 6.57
CA THR A 232 -9.90 3.46 6.24
C THR A 232 -9.43 4.48 7.28
N LEU A 233 -10.25 5.50 7.56
CA LEU A 233 -9.90 6.54 8.54
C LEU A 233 -9.75 5.93 9.94
N GLN A 234 -10.66 5.04 10.34
CA GLN A 234 -10.56 4.32 11.62
C GLN A 234 -9.23 3.53 11.71
N PHE A 235 -8.88 2.76 10.68
CA PHE A 235 -7.64 1.98 10.66
C PHE A 235 -6.41 2.88 10.77
N LEU A 236 -6.40 4.01 10.07
CA LEU A 236 -5.29 4.96 10.08
C LEU A 236 -5.24 5.82 11.36
N GLY A 237 -6.32 5.87 12.14
CA GLY A 237 -6.45 6.72 13.33
C GLY A 237 -6.67 8.19 12.98
N LEU A 238 -7.32 8.45 11.83
CA LEU A 238 -7.65 9.78 11.33
C LEU A 238 -9.11 10.14 11.64
N GLU A 239 -9.38 11.44 11.79
CA GLU A 239 -10.75 11.96 11.98
C GLU A 239 -11.50 12.07 10.63
N HIS A 240 -12.84 12.02 10.71
CA HIS A 240 -13.75 12.19 9.56
C HIS A 240 -13.78 13.62 9.04
#